data_8aa312628f6126a03d6cc49e8da8bde4
#
_entry.id   8aa312628f6126a03d6cc49e8da8bde4
#
_cell.length_a   1.000
_cell.length_b   1.000
_cell.length_c   1.000
_cell.angle_alpha   90.00
_cell.angle_beta   90.00
_cell.angle_gamma   90.00
#
_symmetry.space_group_name_H-M   'P 1'
#
loop_
_entity.id
_entity.type
_entity.pdbx_description
1 polymer ?
#
loop_
_entity_poly.entity_id
_entity_poly.type
_entity_poly.pdbx_seq_one_letter_code
_entity_poly.pdbx_strand_id
1 'polypeptide(L)'
;MIDSYSLLRPWLFCLDPEKAHNLTLSSLDQAQRWGFLEPLVTKPLNDPQTLCGIEFPNPVGLAAGLDKDGKHIDALAALGFGFLEIGTVTPKPQPGNPKPRMFRLSEAQAIINRMGFNNDGVDACVGRVRRSQFWQGGGVLGLNIGKNASTPIEQASSDYVLAMEAVYEIATYITVNISSPNTQNLRALQGEDMFRELLSSLDAARKRLSDRYGVRKPLFLKIAPDLDHGDINLIADLLMEFGMDAVIATNTTISREAVQGMEFGDEAGGLSGAPVRNASNIVIKALKARLGNQLPIIGVGGILSGADAREKIMAGASLVQLYSGLIYRGPGLVSECAKALREP
;
A
#
# COMPACT_ATOMS: atom_id res chain seq x y z
N MET A 1 -27.05 11.52 -4.30
CA MET A 1 -26.07 12.61 -4.47
C MET A 1 -25.34 12.41 -5.79
N ILE A 2 -25.19 13.45 -6.60
CA ILE A 2 -24.37 13.38 -7.82
C ILE A 2 -22.93 13.20 -7.33
N ASP A 3 -22.29 12.14 -7.79
CA ASP A 3 -20.87 11.91 -7.51
C ASP A 3 -20.06 13.00 -8.26
N SER A 4 -19.66 14.04 -7.50
CA SER A 4 -18.93 15.18 -8.06
C SER A 4 -17.60 14.75 -8.73
N TYR A 5 -17.02 13.64 -8.28
CA TYR A 5 -15.82 13.11 -8.89
C TYR A 5 -16.06 12.57 -10.32
N SER A 6 -17.22 11.98 -10.57
CA SER A 6 -17.57 11.49 -11.92
C SER A 6 -17.58 12.59 -12.96
N LEU A 7 -17.87 13.85 -12.57
CA LEU A 7 -17.84 15.03 -13.45
C LEU A 7 -16.40 15.56 -13.67
N LEU A 8 -15.53 15.43 -12.67
CA LEU A 8 -14.14 15.91 -12.73
C LEU A 8 -13.20 14.90 -13.41
N ARG A 9 -13.47 13.61 -13.25
CA ARG A 9 -12.62 12.51 -13.75
C ARG A 9 -12.30 12.62 -15.25
N PRO A 10 -13.23 12.89 -16.17
CA PRO A 10 -12.91 13.02 -17.61
C PRO A 10 -11.82 14.06 -17.89
N TRP A 11 -11.88 15.22 -17.23
CA TRP A 11 -10.89 16.29 -17.36
C TRP A 11 -9.53 15.89 -16.82
N LEU A 12 -9.48 15.25 -15.66
CA LEU A 12 -8.24 14.72 -15.07
C LEU A 12 -7.63 13.63 -15.96
N PHE A 13 -8.48 12.87 -16.68
CA PHE A 13 -8.02 11.79 -17.54
C PHE A 13 -7.50 12.27 -18.91
N CYS A 14 -7.76 13.50 -19.30
CA CYS A 14 -7.11 14.13 -20.44
C CYS A 14 -5.65 14.54 -20.15
N LEU A 15 -5.25 14.63 -18.88
CA LEU A 15 -3.89 14.98 -18.48
C LEU A 15 -2.99 13.74 -18.45
N ASP A 16 -1.68 13.97 -18.61
CA ASP A 16 -0.66 12.97 -18.28
C ASP A 16 -0.92 12.39 -16.87
N PRO A 17 -0.86 11.05 -16.68
CA PRO A 17 -1.25 10.42 -15.42
C PRO A 17 -0.47 10.91 -14.20
N GLU A 18 0.85 11.17 -14.32
CA GLU A 18 1.67 11.66 -13.21
C GLU A 18 1.38 13.16 -12.91
N LYS A 19 1.07 13.96 -13.94
CA LYS A 19 0.61 15.35 -13.75
C LYS A 19 -0.76 15.40 -13.10
N ALA A 20 -1.69 14.56 -13.53
CA ALA A 20 -3.02 14.45 -12.91
C ALA A 20 -2.93 14.06 -11.44
N HIS A 21 -2.06 13.08 -11.10
CA HIS A 21 -1.79 12.67 -9.74
C HIS A 21 -1.33 13.85 -8.85
N ASN A 22 -0.28 14.56 -9.28
CA ASN A 22 0.26 15.68 -8.52
C ASN A 22 -0.76 16.82 -8.37
N LEU A 23 -1.49 17.16 -9.44
CA LEU A 23 -2.53 18.19 -9.41
C LEU A 23 -3.64 17.83 -8.43
N THR A 24 -4.12 16.57 -8.48
CA THR A 24 -5.21 16.10 -7.62
C THR A 24 -4.81 16.17 -6.14
N LEU A 25 -3.64 15.65 -5.79
CA LEU A 25 -3.17 15.67 -4.40
C LEU A 25 -2.95 17.09 -3.88
N SER A 26 -2.34 17.96 -4.68
CA SER A 26 -2.16 19.38 -4.31
C SER A 26 -3.49 20.12 -4.15
N SER A 27 -4.49 19.78 -4.98
CA SER A 27 -5.84 20.36 -4.87
C SER A 27 -6.57 19.85 -3.62
N LEU A 28 -6.40 18.58 -3.27
CA LEU A 28 -6.94 18.01 -2.02
C LEU A 28 -6.33 18.69 -0.79
N ASP A 29 -5.02 18.96 -0.78
CA ASP A 29 -4.38 19.71 0.31
C ASP A 29 -4.96 21.10 0.48
N GLN A 30 -5.18 21.82 -0.63
CA GLN A 30 -5.77 23.16 -0.58
C GLN A 30 -7.22 23.09 -0.07
N ALA A 31 -8.01 22.15 -0.59
CA ALA A 31 -9.39 21.96 -0.15
C ALA A 31 -9.47 21.62 1.35
N GLN A 32 -8.54 20.78 1.85
CA GLN A 32 -8.45 20.44 3.27
C GLN A 32 -8.10 21.67 4.12
N ARG A 33 -7.09 22.45 3.71
CA ARG A 33 -6.68 23.68 4.44
C ARG A 33 -7.78 24.72 4.52
N TRP A 34 -8.65 24.81 3.53
CA TRP A 34 -9.76 25.76 3.48
C TRP A 34 -11.06 25.22 4.08
N GLY A 35 -11.06 23.99 4.58
CA GLY A 35 -12.25 23.34 5.15
C GLY A 35 -13.30 22.93 4.13
N PHE A 36 -12.97 22.92 2.82
CA PHE A 36 -13.93 22.55 1.75
C PHE A 36 -14.02 21.04 1.53
N LEU A 37 -13.12 20.26 2.08
CA LEU A 37 -13.10 18.83 1.82
C LEU A 37 -14.13 18.07 2.66
N GLU A 38 -14.30 18.41 3.93
CA GLU A 38 -15.23 17.72 4.84
C GLU A 38 -16.69 17.67 4.35
N PRO A 39 -17.28 18.75 3.81
CA PRO A 39 -18.65 18.71 3.29
C PRO A 39 -18.82 17.86 2.02
N LEU A 40 -17.72 17.60 1.29
CA LEU A 40 -17.73 16.87 0.02
C LEU A 40 -17.52 15.37 0.19
N VAL A 41 -17.05 14.94 1.37
CA VAL A 41 -16.73 13.54 1.66
C VAL A 41 -17.79 12.93 2.58
N THR A 42 -18.37 11.81 2.17
CA THR A 42 -19.21 11.02 3.05
C THR A 42 -18.31 10.32 4.07
N LYS A 43 -18.38 10.74 5.33
CA LYS A 43 -17.62 10.08 6.40
C LYS A 43 -18.08 8.61 6.51
N PRO A 44 -17.15 7.65 6.48
CA PRO A 44 -17.50 6.25 6.68
C PRO A 44 -18.06 6.05 8.08
N LEU A 45 -18.90 5.04 8.20
CA LEU A 45 -19.41 4.61 9.50
C LEU A 45 -18.25 4.11 10.35
N ASN A 46 -18.26 4.46 11.63
CA ASN A 46 -17.33 3.89 12.59
C ASN A 46 -17.65 2.40 12.74
N ASP A 47 -16.68 1.55 12.40
CA ASP A 47 -16.76 0.09 12.46
C ASP A 47 -15.37 -0.44 12.85
N PRO A 48 -14.99 -0.27 14.14
CA PRO A 48 -13.65 -0.50 14.59
C PRO A 48 -13.29 -1.99 14.51
N GLN A 49 -12.08 -2.25 13.98
CA GLN A 49 -11.50 -3.58 13.87
C GLN A 49 -10.17 -3.61 14.61
N THR A 50 -9.98 -4.60 15.48
CA THR A 50 -8.68 -4.76 16.17
C THR A 50 -7.85 -5.81 15.47
N LEU A 51 -6.63 -5.43 15.04
CA LEU A 51 -5.68 -6.30 14.36
C LEU A 51 -4.27 -5.99 14.86
N CYS A 52 -3.49 -7.02 15.22
CA CYS A 52 -2.11 -6.87 15.73
C CYS A 52 -1.98 -5.86 16.89
N GLY A 53 -3.01 -5.76 17.75
CA GLY A 53 -3.05 -4.79 18.86
C GLY A 53 -3.32 -3.34 18.44
N ILE A 54 -3.66 -3.09 17.17
CA ILE A 54 -4.04 -1.78 16.62
C ILE A 54 -5.55 -1.75 16.44
N GLU A 55 -6.19 -0.68 16.90
CA GLU A 55 -7.61 -0.40 16.61
C GLU A 55 -7.71 0.46 15.34
N PHE A 56 -8.32 -0.12 14.31
CA PHE A 56 -8.60 0.54 13.03
C PHE A 56 -10.04 1.06 13.05
N PRO A 57 -10.29 2.37 12.90
CA PRO A 57 -11.63 2.97 12.97
C PRO A 57 -12.64 2.39 11.96
N ASN A 58 -12.16 1.91 10.83
CA ASN A 58 -12.91 1.13 9.86
C ASN A 58 -11.94 0.24 9.04
N PRO A 59 -12.44 -0.83 8.36
CA PRO A 59 -11.58 -1.81 7.70
C PRO A 59 -10.98 -1.36 6.35
N VAL A 60 -11.16 -0.12 5.91
CA VAL A 60 -10.71 0.37 4.60
C VAL A 60 -9.54 1.33 4.74
N GLY A 61 -8.39 0.94 4.23
CA GLY A 61 -7.17 1.73 4.25
C GLY A 61 -6.75 2.25 2.88
N LEU A 62 -5.82 3.21 2.90
CA LEU A 62 -5.09 3.66 1.73
C LEU A 62 -3.85 2.80 1.54
N ALA A 63 -3.64 2.26 0.34
CA ALA A 63 -2.42 1.52 0.01
C ALA A 63 -1.23 2.45 -0.23
N ALA A 64 -0.03 1.99 0.12
CA ALA A 64 1.22 2.68 -0.18
C ALA A 64 1.39 2.98 -1.67
N GLY A 65 2.07 4.08 -1.97
CA GLY A 65 2.42 4.52 -3.32
C GLY A 65 1.64 5.74 -3.80
N LEU A 66 0.49 6.07 -3.21
CA LEU A 66 -0.25 7.27 -3.55
C LEU A 66 0.43 8.51 -2.95
N ASP A 67 0.71 8.51 -1.66
CA ASP A 67 1.57 9.48 -0.99
C ASP A 67 2.88 8.82 -0.57
N LYS A 68 3.93 9.00 -1.39
CA LYS A 68 5.22 8.34 -1.16
C LYS A 68 6.06 9.00 -0.08
N ASP A 69 5.80 10.27 0.17
CA ASP A 69 6.67 11.13 0.96
C ASP A 69 6.01 11.69 2.22
N GLY A 70 4.74 11.35 2.46
CA GLY A 70 3.97 11.94 3.56
C GLY A 70 3.65 13.43 3.35
N LYS A 71 3.47 13.84 2.10
CA LYS A 71 3.14 15.23 1.75
C LYS A 71 1.66 15.56 1.91
N HIS A 72 0.79 14.55 1.84
CA HIS A 72 -0.66 14.70 1.67
C HIS A 72 -1.47 13.94 2.75
N ILE A 73 -0.85 13.63 3.89
CA ILE A 73 -1.42 12.77 4.95
C ILE A 73 -2.79 13.29 5.41
N ASP A 74 -2.87 14.57 5.80
CA ASP A 74 -4.10 15.14 6.38
C ASP A 74 -5.25 15.20 5.38
N ALA A 75 -4.95 15.55 4.12
CA ALA A 75 -5.94 15.58 3.05
C ALA A 75 -6.46 14.17 2.69
N LEU A 76 -5.58 13.17 2.66
CA LEU A 76 -5.95 11.78 2.41
C LEU A 76 -6.73 11.17 3.59
N ALA A 77 -6.37 11.50 4.83
CA ALA A 77 -7.10 11.09 6.02
C ALA A 77 -8.54 11.65 6.02
N ALA A 78 -8.72 12.89 5.56
CA ALA A 78 -10.04 13.52 5.45
C ALA A 78 -10.98 12.81 4.46
N LEU A 79 -10.46 11.94 3.57
CA LEU A 79 -11.28 11.10 2.68
C LEU A 79 -11.99 9.94 3.42
N GLY A 80 -11.70 9.76 4.71
CA GLY A 80 -12.41 8.81 5.57
C GLY A 80 -11.79 7.41 5.65
N PHE A 81 -10.57 7.22 5.21
CA PHE A 81 -9.84 5.97 5.44
C PHE A 81 -9.70 5.67 6.94
N GLY A 82 -9.84 4.40 7.31
CA GLY A 82 -9.56 3.95 8.67
C GLY A 82 -8.07 3.93 9.00
N PHE A 83 -7.22 3.85 7.98
CA PHE A 83 -5.77 3.91 8.12
C PHE A 83 -5.11 4.32 6.80
N LEU A 84 -3.92 4.88 6.90
CA LEU A 84 -3.11 5.27 5.75
C LEU A 84 -1.80 4.48 5.75
N GLU A 85 -1.33 4.09 4.57
CA GLU A 85 0.01 3.56 4.37
C GLU A 85 0.80 4.51 3.46
N ILE A 86 1.83 5.16 4.01
CA ILE A 86 2.70 6.12 3.35
C ILE A 86 3.97 5.41 2.86
N GLY A 87 4.52 5.87 1.76
CA GLY A 87 5.72 5.28 1.15
C GLY A 87 5.41 4.68 -0.22
N THR A 88 6.34 3.91 -0.78
CA THR A 88 7.54 3.33 -0.18
C THR A 88 8.61 4.42 -0.07
N VAL A 89 9.16 4.57 1.13
CA VAL A 89 10.34 5.39 1.38
C VAL A 89 11.60 4.54 1.43
N THR A 90 12.71 5.11 1.02
CA THR A 90 14.04 4.50 1.08
C THR A 90 14.95 5.31 2.01
N PRO A 91 16.04 4.74 2.55
CA PRO A 91 16.96 5.46 3.43
C PRO A 91 17.41 6.81 2.83
N LYS A 92 17.82 6.80 1.57
CA LYS A 92 18.25 8.00 0.84
C LYS A 92 17.20 8.43 -0.18
N PRO A 93 17.09 9.73 -0.49
CA PRO A 93 16.22 10.19 -1.58
C PRO A 93 16.67 9.60 -2.93
N GLN A 94 15.69 9.37 -3.81
CA GLN A 94 15.96 8.92 -5.17
C GLN A 94 14.89 9.38 -6.15
N PRO A 95 15.25 9.70 -7.42
CA PRO A 95 14.32 10.23 -8.40
C PRO A 95 13.34 9.19 -8.95
N GLY A 96 13.63 7.90 -8.77
CA GLY A 96 12.95 6.80 -9.43
C GLY A 96 13.33 6.66 -10.91
N ASN A 97 12.54 5.89 -11.65
CA ASN A 97 12.79 5.62 -13.06
C ASN A 97 12.49 6.83 -13.96
N PRO A 98 13.10 6.91 -15.17
CA PRO A 98 12.81 7.97 -16.15
C PRO A 98 11.33 8.03 -16.54
N LYS A 99 10.85 9.24 -16.88
CA LYS A 99 9.52 9.49 -17.43
C LYS A 99 9.49 9.25 -18.95
N PRO A 100 8.32 8.84 -19.54
CA PRO A 100 7.06 8.52 -18.88
C PRO A 100 7.13 7.20 -18.11
N ARG A 101 6.48 7.14 -16.96
CA ARG A 101 6.54 6.00 -16.03
C ARG A 101 5.21 5.63 -15.39
N MET A 102 4.13 6.22 -15.88
CA MET A 102 2.75 5.91 -15.47
C MET A 102 1.83 5.96 -16.67
N PHE A 103 1.06 4.91 -16.90
CA PHE A 103 0.19 4.72 -18.03
C PHE A 103 -1.19 4.29 -17.55
N ARG A 104 -2.22 4.97 -18.07
CA ARG A 104 -3.60 4.70 -17.69
C ARG A 104 -4.28 3.90 -18.81
N LEU A 105 -4.82 2.75 -18.46
CA LEU A 105 -5.59 1.88 -19.36
C LEU A 105 -7.07 1.98 -18.95
N SER A 106 -7.75 2.99 -19.46
CA SER A 106 -9.09 3.35 -18.98
C SER A 106 -10.14 2.26 -19.23
N GLU A 107 -10.06 1.56 -20.35
CA GLU A 107 -10.97 0.46 -20.72
C GLU A 107 -10.90 -0.70 -19.73
N ALA A 108 -9.68 -1.02 -19.25
CA ALA A 108 -9.44 -2.05 -18.25
C ALA A 108 -9.57 -1.54 -16.81
N GLN A 109 -9.87 -0.25 -16.59
CA GLN A 109 -9.79 0.38 -15.26
C GLN A 109 -8.46 0.06 -14.55
N ALA A 110 -7.36 0.19 -15.28
CA ALA A 110 -6.04 -0.25 -14.89
C ALA A 110 -4.98 0.86 -15.03
N ILE A 111 -3.87 0.67 -14.31
CA ILE A 111 -2.70 1.54 -14.40
C ILE A 111 -1.46 0.66 -14.48
N ILE A 112 -0.59 0.92 -15.46
CA ILE A 112 0.77 0.40 -15.47
C ILE A 112 1.69 1.50 -14.96
N ASN A 113 2.56 1.17 -13.99
CA ASN A 113 3.55 2.09 -13.50
C ASN A 113 4.92 1.44 -13.33
N ARG A 114 5.97 2.23 -13.55
CA ARG A 114 7.36 1.90 -13.28
C ARG A 114 8.04 3.00 -12.48
N MET A 115 7.41 3.42 -11.38
CA MET A 115 7.85 4.60 -10.59
C MET A 115 9.25 4.43 -9.99
N GLY A 116 9.63 3.21 -9.53
CA GLY A 116 10.97 2.93 -9.02
C GLY A 116 11.27 3.56 -7.66
N PHE A 117 10.27 3.61 -6.78
CA PHE A 117 10.38 4.19 -5.43
C PHE A 117 10.93 5.61 -5.42
N ASN A 118 10.44 6.49 -6.31
CA ASN A 118 10.77 7.91 -6.25
C ASN A 118 10.29 8.50 -4.92
N ASN A 119 11.21 9.05 -4.14
CA ASN A 119 10.91 9.64 -2.83
C ASN A 119 12.04 10.57 -2.36
N ASP A 120 11.73 11.42 -1.38
CA ASP A 120 12.64 12.41 -0.81
C ASP A 120 13.54 11.86 0.34
N GLY A 121 13.51 10.54 0.56
CA GLY A 121 14.22 9.88 1.66
C GLY A 121 13.42 9.81 2.95
N VAL A 122 13.78 8.85 3.80
CA VAL A 122 13.06 8.55 5.04
C VAL A 122 13.04 9.75 6.01
N ASP A 123 14.13 10.50 6.15
CA ASP A 123 14.20 11.62 7.08
C ASP A 123 13.20 12.75 6.73
N ALA A 124 13.08 13.04 5.42
CA ALA A 124 12.11 14.03 4.95
C ALA A 124 10.66 13.57 5.23
N CYS A 125 10.37 12.29 5.03
CA CYS A 125 9.08 11.68 5.35
C CYS A 125 8.78 11.78 6.86
N VAL A 126 9.70 11.38 7.73
CA VAL A 126 9.58 11.47 9.20
C VAL A 126 9.25 12.90 9.63
N GLY A 127 9.99 13.90 9.08
CA GLY A 127 9.73 15.29 9.38
C GLY A 127 8.33 15.77 8.96
N ARG A 128 7.75 15.22 7.90
CA ARG A 128 6.37 15.53 7.45
C ARG A 128 5.32 14.84 8.31
N VAL A 129 5.52 13.56 8.61
CA VAL A 129 4.63 12.80 9.50
C VAL A 129 4.46 13.49 10.84
N ARG A 130 5.57 13.92 11.47
CA ARG A 130 5.52 14.61 12.77
C ARG A 130 4.72 15.93 12.74
N ARG A 131 4.57 16.56 11.58
CA ARG A 131 3.78 17.79 11.40
C ARG A 131 2.33 17.53 11.01
N SER A 132 1.95 16.32 10.64
CA SER A 132 0.58 16.02 10.24
C SER A 132 -0.36 15.99 11.44
N GLN A 133 -1.54 16.58 11.27
CA GLN A 133 -2.59 16.58 12.28
C GLN A 133 -3.17 15.19 12.51
N PHE A 134 -3.26 14.40 11.44
CA PHE A 134 -3.71 13.01 11.50
C PHE A 134 -2.85 12.16 12.44
N TRP A 135 -1.52 12.24 12.30
CA TRP A 135 -0.59 11.51 13.17
C TRP A 135 -0.63 12.04 14.61
N GLN A 136 -0.62 13.37 14.79
CA GLN A 136 -0.70 14.00 16.13
C GLN A 136 -2.01 13.66 16.85
N GLY A 137 -3.09 13.46 16.11
CA GLY A 137 -4.39 13.02 16.61
C GLY A 137 -4.49 11.50 16.88
N GLY A 138 -3.40 10.73 16.74
CA GLY A 138 -3.39 9.29 16.97
C GLY A 138 -3.94 8.47 15.80
N GLY A 139 -3.97 9.03 14.60
CA GLY A 139 -4.41 8.31 13.39
C GLY A 139 -3.52 7.11 13.07
N VAL A 140 -4.11 6.03 12.55
CA VAL A 140 -3.40 4.80 12.23
C VAL A 140 -2.58 5.00 10.95
N LEU A 141 -1.25 5.07 11.10
CA LEU A 141 -0.32 5.37 10.02
C LEU A 141 0.73 4.24 9.86
N GLY A 142 0.65 3.52 8.75
CA GLY A 142 1.66 2.56 8.31
C GLY A 142 2.77 3.26 7.51
N LEU A 143 4.02 2.89 7.78
CA LEU A 143 5.18 3.35 7.01
C LEU A 143 5.72 2.18 6.17
N ASN A 144 5.61 2.33 4.85
CA ASN A 144 6.09 1.35 3.89
C ASN A 144 7.54 1.68 3.53
N ILE A 145 8.44 0.74 3.79
CA ILE A 145 9.89 0.91 3.60
C ILE A 145 10.41 -0.02 2.51
N GLY A 146 11.47 0.43 1.84
CA GLY A 146 12.10 -0.30 0.76
C GLY A 146 13.59 0.02 0.61
N LYS A 147 14.24 -0.76 -0.25
CA LYS A 147 15.66 -0.62 -0.60
C LYS A 147 15.87 0.50 -1.63
N ASN A 148 16.94 1.29 -1.49
CA ASN A 148 17.41 2.19 -2.54
C ASN A 148 17.79 1.42 -3.83
N ALA A 149 17.56 2.03 -4.97
CA ALA A 149 17.92 1.44 -6.27
C ALA A 149 19.43 1.21 -6.41
N SER A 150 20.23 2.11 -5.82
CA SER A 150 21.71 2.04 -5.86
C SER A 150 22.31 1.00 -4.91
N THR A 151 21.57 0.47 -3.96
CA THR A 151 22.05 -0.55 -3.03
C THR A 151 22.03 -1.93 -3.70
N PRO A 152 23.13 -2.68 -3.73
CA PRO A 152 23.14 -4.06 -4.22
C PRO A 152 22.13 -4.94 -3.49
N ILE A 153 21.63 -5.98 -4.17
CA ILE A 153 20.58 -6.83 -3.57
C ILE A 153 21.09 -7.58 -2.33
N GLU A 154 22.35 -7.96 -2.32
CA GLU A 154 23.00 -8.65 -1.20
C GLU A 154 23.15 -7.77 0.04
N GLN A 155 23.00 -6.46 -0.11
CA GLN A 155 23.02 -5.48 0.97
C GLN A 155 21.62 -4.92 1.29
N ALA A 156 20.58 -5.50 0.71
CA ALA A 156 19.20 -5.00 0.87
C ALA A 156 18.78 -4.88 2.34
N SER A 157 19.13 -5.88 3.16
CA SER A 157 18.77 -5.94 4.58
C SER A 157 19.23 -4.69 5.35
N SER A 158 20.39 -4.11 4.99
CA SER A 158 20.87 -2.88 5.63
C SER A 158 19.95 -1.68 5.39
N ASP A 159 19.44 -1.51 4.18
CA ASP A 159 18.52 -0.41 3.84
C ASP A 159 17.20 -0.54 4.57
N TYR A 160 16.65 -1.77 4.66
CA TYR A 160 15.41 -2.01 5.40
C TYR A 160 15.57 -1.74 6.90
N VAL A 161 16.70 -2.14 7.49
CA VAL A 161 17.01 -1.86 8.90
C VAL A 161 17.15 -0.37 9.15
N LEU A 162 17.91 0.36 8.31
CA LEU A 162 18.07 1.82 8.41
C LEU A 162 16.73 2.55 8.30
N ALA A 163 15.91 2.19 7.31
CA ALA A 163 14.60 2.80 7.14
C ALA A 163 13.67 2.47 8.33
N MET A 164 13.70 1.22 8.82
CA MET A 164 12.93 0.80 9.99
C MET A 164 13.32 1.59 11.25
N GLU A 165 14.62 1.77 11.51
CA GLU A 165 15.10 2.57 12.63
C GLU A 165 14.58 4.01 12.59
N ALA A 166 14.62 4.63 11.40
CA ALA A 166 14.18 6.01 11.21
C ALA A 166 12.67 6.19 11.43
N VAL A 167 11.82 5.22 11.01
CA VAL A 167 10.36 5.34 11.12
C VAL A 167 9.78 4.74 12.41
N TYR A 168 10.59 4.04 13.21
CA TYR A 168 10.07 3.22 14.32
C TYR A 168 9.22 3.99 15.31
N GLU A 169 9.64 5.19 15.70
CA GLU A 169 8.93 6.02 16.67
C GLU A 169 7.57 6.47 16.17
N ILE A 170 7.51 6.87 14.87
CA ILE A 170 6.34 7.53 14.28
C ILE A 170 5.33 6.57 13.65
N ALA A 171 5.74 5.34 13.33
CA ALA A 171 4.87 4.37 12.71
C ALA A 171 3.89 3.74 13.71
N THR A 172 2.63 3.54 13.30
CA THR A 172 1.72 2.64 14.02
C THR A 172 2.08 1.18 13.69
N TYR A 173 2.38 0.89 12.42
CA TYR A 173 2.97 -0.36 11.93
C TYR A 173 3.96 -0.06 10.81
N ILE A 174 4.87 -0.98 10.53
CA ILE A 174 5.87 -0.83 9.47
C ILE A 174 5.66 -1.92 8.42
N THR A 175 5.58 -1.54 7.15
CA THR A 175 5.45 -2.48 6.03
C THR A 175 6.77 -2.64 5.29
N VAL A 176 7.27 -3.86 5.24
CA VAL A 176 8.45 -4.26 4.47
C VAL A 176 8.02 -4.60 3.05
N ASN A 177 8.44 -3.81 2.05
CA ASN A 177 8.03 -3.98 0.67
C ASN A 177 9.13 -4.65 -0.17
N ILE A 178 8.99 -5.96 -0.40
CA ILE A 178 9.93 -6.76 -1.21
C ILE A 178 9.36 -7.12 -2.60
N SER A 179 8.23 -6.55 -2.98
CA SER A 179 7.41 -7.06 -4.08
C SER A 179 7.30 -6.12 -5.28
N SER A 180 7.96 -4.95 -5.27
CA SER A 180 7.91 -4.03 -6.41
C SER A 180 8.63 -4.62 -7.63
N PRO A 181 7.97 -4.66 -8.81
CA PRO A 181 8.62 -5.07 -10.06
C PRO A 181 9.51 -3.97 -10.64
N ASN A 182 9.47 -2.78 -10.07
CA ASN A 182 10.06 -1.56 -10.63
C ASN A 182 11.44 -1.21 -10.04
N THR A 183 11.92 -2.02 -9.10
CA THR A 183 13.26 -1.95 -8.52
C THR A 183 14.02 -3.20 -8.92
N GLN A 184 15.20 -3.03 -9.50
CA GLN A 184 16.00 -4.12 -10.06
C GLN A 184 16.22 -5.22 -9.02
N ASN A 185 15.92 -6.45 -9.40
CA ASN A 185 16.09 -7.68 -8.62
C ASN A 185 15.39 -7.71 -7.25
N LEU A 186 14.53 -6.73 -6.93
CA LEU A 186 13.90 -6.67 -5.61
C LEU A 186 13.09 -7.93 -5.28
N ARG A 187 12.40 -8.49 -6.26
CA ARG A 187 11.61 -9.72 -6.08
C ARG A 187 12.47 -10.96 -5.81
N ALA A 188 13.78 -10.92 -6.11
CA ALA A 188 14.70 -11.98 -5.71
C ALA A 188 14.81 -12.15 -4.19
N LEU A 189 14.47 -11.10 -3.41
CA LEU A 189 14.36 -11.18 -1.95
C LEU A 189 13.26 -12.15 -1.48
N GLN A 190 12.38 -12.62 -2.35
CA GLN A 190 11.37 -13.64 -2.04
C GLN A 190 11.94 -15.07 -2.14
N GLY A 191 13.18 -15.25 -2.64
CA GLY A 191 13.90 -16.52 -2.59
C GLY A 191 14.35 -16.84 -1.16
N GLU A 192 14.33 -18.12 -0.77
CA GLU A 192 14.43 -18.59 0.61
C GLU A 192 15.62 -17.99 1.39
N ASP A 193 16.84 -18.09 0.87
CA ASP A 193 18.03 -17.67 1.61
C ASP A 193 18.06 -16.16 1.88
N MET A 194 17.80 -15.34 0.83
CA MET A 194 17.75 -13.88 0.97
C MET A 194 16.58 -13.42 1.84
N PHE A 195 15.45 -14.13 1.75
CA PHE A 195 14.27 -13.80 2.54
C PHE A 195 14.52 -14.09 4.02
N ARG A 196 15.10 -15.23 4.32
CA ARG A 196 15.49 -15.63 5.68
C ARG A 196 16.49 -14.65 6.30
N GLU A 197 17.50 -14.23 5.54
CA GLU A 197 18.49 -13.22 5.97
C GLU A 197 17.81 -11.87 6.28
N LEU A 198 16.92 -11.40 5.40
CA LEU A 198 16.18 -10.17 5.59
C LEU A 198 15.31 -10.22 6.86
N LEU A 199 14.50 -11.28 7.01
CA LEU A 199 13.60 -11.42 8.16
C LEU A 199 14.39 -11.55 9.48
N SER A 200 15.50 -12.27 9.48
CA SER A 200 16.40 -12.36 10.64
C SER A 200 16.97 -10.99 11.03
N SER A 201 17.43 -10.21 10.05
CA SER A 201 17.94 -8.86 10.27
C SER A 201 16.88 -7.90 10.82
N LEU A 202 15.66 -7.99 10.30
CA LEU A 202 14.51 -7.19 10.77
C LEU A 202 14.06 -7.58 12.18
N ASP A 203 14.02 -8.88 12.49
CA ASP A 203 13.65 -9.34 13.83
C ASP A 203 14.68 -8.89 14.88
N ALA A 204 15.99 -9.02 14.59
CA ALA A 204 17.04 -8.51 15.45
C ALA A 204 16.96 -6.99 15.66
N ALA A 205 16.69 -6.23 14.58
CA ALA A 205 16.51 -4.79 14.67
C ALA A 205 15.24 -4.43 15.47
N ARG A 206 14.13 -5.14 15.25
CA ARG A 206 12.87 -4.92 15.97
C ARG A 206 13.03 -5.16 17.47
N LYS A 207 13.71 -6.22 17.88
CA LYS A 207 14.01 -6.50 19.30
C LYS A 207 14.76 -5.33 19.94
N ARG A 208 15.88 -4.91 19.32
CA ARG A 208 16.68 -3.77 19.79
C ARG A 208 15.87 -2.46 19.89
N LEU A 209 15.04 -2.19 18.90
CA LEU A 209 14.19 -0.99 18.87
C LEU A 209 13.06 -1.07 19.90
N SER A 210 12.45 -2.25 20.07
CA SER A 210 11.46 -2.50 21.12
C SER A 210 12.01 -2.22 22.50
N ASP A 211 13.22 -2.69 22.79
CA ASP A 211 13.88 -2.43 24.08
C ASP A 211 14.19 -0.95 24.26
N ARG A 212 14.65 -0.28 23.18
CA ARG A 212 14.97 1.15 23.22
C ARG A 212 13.76 2.06 23.43
N TYR A 213 12.63 1.75 22.78
CA TYR A 213 11.44 2.61 22.80
C TYR A 213 10.36 2.12 23.76
N GLY A 214 10.52 0.95 24.39
CA GLY A 214 9.54 0.36 25.31
C GLY A 214 8.25 -0.12 24.63
N VAL A 215 8.22 -0.21 23.29
CA VAL A 215 7.05 -0.63 22.51
C VAL A 215 7.46 -1.48 21.32
N ARG A 216 6.81 -2.64 21.14
CA ARG A 216 6.99 -3.49 19.96
C ARG A 216 6.05 -3.00 18.85
N LYS A 217 6.62 -2.53 17.74
CA LYS A 217 5.84 -2.14 16.56
C LYS A 217 5.56 -3.36 15.69
N PRO A 218 4.31 -3.52 15.20
CA PRO A 218 3.97 -4.56 14.24
C PRO A 218 4.72 -4.40 12.92
N LEU A 219 5.23 -5.52 12.39
CA LEU A 219 5.87 -5.60 11.08
C LEU A 219 4.98 -6.38 10.12
N PHE A 220 4.62 -5.74 9.01
CA PHE A 220 3.85 -6.33 7.93
C PHE A 220 4.75 -6.57 6.72
N LEU A 221 4.49 -7.64 5.98
CA LEU A 221 5.18 -7.91 4.72
C LEU A 221 4.25 -7.70 3.54
N LYS A 222 4.70 -6.96 2.50
CA LYS A 222 3.95 -6.79 1.26
C LYS A 222 4.52 -7.64 0.14
N ILE A 223 3.69 -8.55 -0.40
CA ILE A 223 4.07 -9.55 -1.39
C ILE A 223 3.49 -9.28 -2.78
N ALA A 224 4.06 -9.94 -3.81
CA ALA A 224 3.58 -9.88 -5.19
C ALA A 224 2.38 -10.82 -5.42
N PRO A 225 1.58 -10.59 -6.48
CA PRO A 225 0.55 -11.56 -6.90
C PRO A 225 1.09 -12.68 -7.79
N ASP A 226 2.29 -12.51 -8.34
CA ASP A 226 2.90 -13.42 -9.33
C ASP A 226 3.75 -14.48 -8.61
N LEU A 227 3.13 -15.23 -7.69
CA LEU A 227 3.74 -16.26 -6.87
C LEU A 227 3.09 -17.61 -7.17
N ASP A 228 3.88 -18.67 -7.20
CA ASP A 228 3.35 -20.01 -7.24
C ASP A 228 2.97 -20.55 -5.84
N HIS A 229 2.40 -21.76 -5.78
CA HIS A 229 2.00 -22.36 -4.50
C HIS A 229 3.19 -22.65 -3.57
N GLY A 230 4.36 -22.98 -4.13
CA GLY A 230 5.59 -23.22 -3.37
C GLY A 230 6.06 -21.94 -2.70
N ASP A 231 6.14 -20.85 -3.47
CA ASP A 231 6.50 -19.53 -2.99
C ASP A 231 5.57 -19.05 -1.86
N ILE A 232 4.26 -19.22 -2.04
CA ILE A 232 3.27 -18.80 -1.04
C ILE A 232 3.44 -19.57 0.26
N ASN A 233 3.67 -20.89 0.20
CA ASN A 233 3.90 -21.72 1.37
C ASN A 233 5.19 -21.34 2.08
N LEU A 234 6.28 -21.17 1.34
CA LEU A 234 7.58 -20.71 1.89
C LEU A 234 7.43 -19.36 2.60
N ILE A 235 6.79 -18.39 1.94
CA ILE A 235 6.56 -17.06 2.53
C ILE A 235 5.75 -17.21 3.82
N ALA A 236 4.65 -17.96 3.81
CA ALA A 236 3.80 -18.14 4.98
C ALA A 236 4.57 -18.76 6.16
N ASP A 237 5.38 -19.78 5.91
CA ASP A 237 6.18 -20.47 6.92
C ASP A 237 7.23 -19.54 7.54
N LEU A 238 7.94 -18.78 6.71
CA LEU A 238 8.94 -17.82 7.17
C LEU A 238 8.31 -16.64 7.94
N LEU A 239 7.14 -16.16 7.53
CA LEU A 239 6.43 -15.13 8.28
C LEU A 239 6.07 -15.59 9.71
N MET A 240 5.64 -16.84 9.86
CA MET A 240 5.36 -17.42 11.18
C MET A 240 6.64 -17.65 11.98
N GLU A 241 7.69 -18.18 11.37
CA GLU A 241 8.99 -18.45 12.01
C GLU A 241 9.62 -17.19 12.59
N PHE A 242 9.60 -16.08 11.83
CA PHE A 242 10.20 -14.81 12.27
C PHE A 242 9.23 -13.87 12.98
N GLY A 243 8.02 -14.34 13.31
CA GLY A 243 7.05 -13.59 14.11
C GLY A 243 6.62 -12.28 13.47
N MET A 244 6.44 -12.28 12.13
CA MET A 244 5.79 -11.16 11.45
C MET A 244 4.33 -11.05 11.89
N ASP A 245 3.75 -9.85 11.84
CA ASP A 245 2.45 -9.60 12.45
C ASP A 245 1.30 -9.63 11.44
N ALA A 246 1.54 -9.33 10.17
CA ALA A 246 0.56 -9.43 9.09
C ALA A 246 1.23 -9.55 7.72
N VAL A 247 0.44 -9.97 6.72
CA VAL A 247 0.83 -9.94 5.30
C VAL A 247 -0.12 -9.06 4.50
N ILE A 248 0.44 -8.23 3.59
CA ILE A 248 -0.33 -7.41 2.65
C ILE A 248 -0.28 -8.08 1.28
N ALA A 249 -1.42 -8.56 0.83
CA ALA A 249 -1.60 -9.27 -0.43
C ALA A 249 -2.62 -8.53 -1.30
N THR A 250 -2.19 -7.90 -2.44
CA THR A 250 -0.88 -7.98 -3.07
C THR A 250 -0.40 -6.62 -3.62
N ASN A 251 0.85 -6.57 -4.08
CA ASN A 251 1.37 -5.52 -4.94
C ASN A 251 0.79 -5.65 -6.37
N THR A 252 1.38 -4.97 -7.33
CA THR A 252 1.03 -5.01 -8.76
C THR A 252 1.56 -6.29 -9.43
N THR A 253 0.93 -6.70 -10.56
CA THR A 253 1.36 -7.86 -11.36
C THR A 253 2.24 -7.45 -12.54
N ILE A 254 3.09 -8.36 -12.98
CA ILE A 254 3.82 -8.27 -14.25
C ILE A 254 3.08 -8.93 -15.41
N SER A 255 2.02 -9.70 -15.16
CA SER A 255 1.18 -10.28 -16.20
C SER A 255 0.53 -9.20 -17.06
N ARG A 256 0.44 -9.44 -18.37
CA ARG A 256 -0.17 -8.56 -19.36
C ARG A 256 -1.39 -9.18 -20.04
N GLU A 257 -1.72 -10.41 -19.70
CA GLU A 257 -2.78 -11.18 -20.35
C GLU A 257 -4.11 -10.41 -20.42
N ALA A 258 -4.50 -9.78 -19.31
CA ALA A 258 -5.76 -9.04 -19.21
C ALA A 258 -5.78 -7.69 -19.95
N VAL A 259 -4.66 -7.23 -20.47
CA VAL A 259 -4.52 -5.93 -21.16
C VAL A 259 -3.83 -6.06 -22.52
N GLN A 260 -3.70 -7.29 -23.01
CA GLN A 260 -3.08 -7.59 -24.30
C GLN A 260 -3.83 -6.88 -25.44
N GLY A 261 -3.11 -6.21 -26.33
CA GLY A 261 -3.66 -5.47 -27.46
C GLY A 261 -4.29 -4.12 -27.12
N MET A 262 -4.32 -3.71 -25.85
CA MET A 262 -4.75 -2.37 -25.45
C MET A 262 -3.62 -1.36 -25.63
N GLU A 263 -3.98 -0.10 -25.84
CA GLU A 263 -3.01 0.99 -25.81
C GLU A 263 -2.24 0.98 -24.49
N PHE A 264 -0.92 1.06 -24.53
CA PHE A 264 0.02 0.90 -23.41
C PHE A 264 0.01 -0.49 -22.72
N GLY A 265 -0.72 -1.50 -23.25
CA GLY A 265 -0.80 -2.81 -22.64
C GLY A 265 0.54 -3.52 -22.49
N ASP A 266 1.49 -3.27 -23.39
CA ASP A 266 2.83 -3.88 -23.41
C ASP A 266 3.89 -3.07 -22.62
N GLU A 267 3.51 -1.94 -22.02
CA GLU A 267 4.45 -1.13 -21.24
C GLU A 267 5.06 -1.91 -20.05
N ALA A 268 6.35 -1.71 -19.84
CA ALA A 268 7.05 -2.30 -18.71
C ALA A 268 6.58 -1.66 -17.39
N GLY A 269 6.52 -2.46 -16.32
CA GLY A 269 6.15 -1.99 -14.97
C GLY A 269 5.12 -2.89 -14.30
N GLY A 270 4.56 -2.43 -13.20
CA GLY A 270 3.51 -3.15 -12.46
C GLY A 270 2.12 -2.73 -12.93
N LEU A 271 1.27 -3.70 -13.29
CA LEU A 271 -0.14 -3.52 -13.63
C LEU A 271 -0.98 -3.60 -12.36
N SER A 272 -1.84 -2.59 -12.16
CA SER A 272 -2.80 -2.49 -11.05
C SER A 272 -4.22 -2.22 -11.59
N GLY A 273 -5.21 -2.20 -10.70
CA GLY A 273 -6.61 -1.98 -11.06
C GLY A 273 -7.38 -3.29 -11.23
N ALA A 274 -8.50 -3.28 -11.96
CA ALA A 274 -9.39 -4.44 -12.11
C ALA A 274 -8.65 -5.74 -12.51
N PRO A 275 -7.65 -5.71 -13.42
CA PRO A 275 -6.96 -6.92 -13.86
C PRO A 275 -6.28 -7.72 -12.73
N VAL A 276 -5.85 -7.08 -11.66
CA VAL A 276 -5.12 -7.77 -10.58
C VAL A 276 -6.04 -8.43 -9.54
N ARG A 277 -7.36 -8.18 -9.60
CA ARG A 277 -8.32 -8.63 -8.58
C ARG A 277 -8.27 -10.13 -8.34
N ASN A 278 -8.41 -10.91 -9.41
CA ASN A 278 -8.49 -12.35 -9.32
C ASN A 278 -7.16 -12.97 -8.84
N ALA A 279 -6.03 -12.54 -9.38
CA ALA A 279 -4.71 -13.00 -8.96
C ALA A 279 -4.48 -12.71 -7.46
N SER A 280 -4.81 -11.51 -7.01
CA SER A 280 -4.74 -11.15 -5.59
C SER A 280 -5.67 -12.02 -4.72
N ASN A 281 -6.90 -12.30 -5.15
CA ASN A 281 -7.83 -13.16 -4.40
C ASN A 281 -7.32 -14.61 -4.30
N ILE A 282 -6.69 -15.13 -5.34
CA ILE A 282 -6.08 -16.47 -5.32
C ILE A 282 -4.95 -16.53 -4.29
N VAL A 283 -4.06 -15.55 -4.28
CA VAL A 283 -2.95 -15.47 -3.31
C VAL A 283 -3.51 -15.35 -1.88
N ILE A 284 -4.52 -14.50 -1.64
CA ILE A 284 -5.15 -14.35 -0.32
C ILE A 284 -5.75 -15.69 0.15
N LYS A 285 -6.47 -16.41 -0.71
CA LYS A 285 -7.04 -17.73 -0.38
C LYS A 285 -5.96 -18.74 -0.02
N ALA A 286 -4.89 -18.81 -0.79
CA ALA A 286 -3.77 -19.71 -0.54
C ALA A 286 -3.05 -19.38 0.78
N LEU A 287 -2.78 -18.10 1.04
CA LEU A 287 -2.25 -17.65 2.33
C LEU A 287 -3.18 -18.00 3.49
N LYS A 288 -4.48 -17.74 3.36
CA LYS A 288 -5.47 -18.06 4.39
C LYS A 288 -5.53 -19.55 4.71
N ALA A 289 -5.44 -20.40 3.69
CA ALA A 289 -5.38 -21.84 3.86
C ALA A 289 -4.14 -22.29 4.64
N ARG A 290 -2.97 -21.63 4.44
CA ARG A 290 -1.71 -21.98 5.12
C ARG A 290 -1.60 -21.36 6.51
N LEU A 291 -1.97 -20.09 6.65
CA LEU A 291 -1.82 -19.30 7.88
C LEU A 291 -2.97 -19.50 8.88
N GLY A 292 -4.13 -19.93 8.43
CA GLY A 292 -5.33 -20.03 9.27
C GLY A 292 -5.70 -18.68 9.88
N ASN A 293 -5.77 -18.62 11.20
CA ASN A 293 -6.02 -17.41 11.98
C ASN A 293 -4.75 -16.89 12.71
N GLN A 294 -3.58 -17.48 12.46
CA GLN A 294 -2.36 -17.13 13.16
C GLN A 294 -1.78 -15.78 12.68
N LEU A 295 -1.92 -15.50 11.39
CA LEU A 295 -1.43 -14.27 10.79
C LEU A 295 -2.54 -13.62 9.94
N PRO A 296 -2.95 -12.38 10.25
CA PRO A 296 -3.96 -11.67 9.47
C PRO A 296 -3.43 -11.22 8.11
N ILE A 297 -4.38 -11.09 7.16
CA ILE A 297 -4.10 -10.69 5.79
C ILE A 297 -4.79 -9.36 5.51
N ILE A 298 -4.07 -8.39 4.94
CA ILE A 298 -4.64 -7.15 4.41
C ILE A 298 -4.76 -7.30 2.89
N GLY A 299 -6.00 -7.27 2.39
CA GLY A 299 -6.30 -7.51 0.98
C GLY A 299 -6.14 -6.24 0.13
N VAL A 300 -5.33 -6.32 -0.92
CA VAL A 300 -5.07 -5.20 -1.85
C VAL A 300 -5.12 -5.68 -3.29
N GLY A 301 -5.65 -4.87 -4.20
CA GLY A 301 -5.62 -5.12 -5.63
C GLY A 301 -7.00 -5.35 -6.24
N GLY A 302 -7.37 -4.48 -7.19
CA GLY A 302 -8.57 -4.61 -8.00
C GLY A 302 -9.88 -4.26 -7.30
N ILE A 303 -9.86 -3.54 -6.20
CA ILE A 303 -11.08 -3.09 -5.50
C ILE A 303 -11.58 -1.81 -6.17
N LEU A 304 -12.71 -1.90 -6.88
CA LEU A 304 -13.40 -0.79 -7.55
C LEU A 304 -14.85 -0.64 -7.08
N SER A 305 -15.31 -1.50 -6.18
CA SER A 305 -16.65 -1.47 -5.60
C SER A 305 -16.67 -2.06 -4.21
N GLY A 306 -17.76 -1.86 -3.47
CA GLY A 306 -18.00 -2.55 -2.21
C GLY A 306 -18.08 -4.07 -2.35
N ALA A 307 -18.58 -4.57 -3.48
CA ALA A 307 -18.59 -6.01 -3.78
C ALA A 307 -17.17 -6.58 -3.91
N ASP A 308 -16.26 -5.87 -4.59
CA ASP A 308 -14.86 -6.30 -4.70
C ASP A 308 -14.16 -6.33 -3.32
N ALA A 309 -14.50 -5.37 -2.45
CA ALA A 309 -14.00 -5.37 -1.07
C ALA A 309 -14.49 -6.60 -0.28
N ARG A 310 -15.78 -6.97 -0.42
CA ARG A 310 -16.32 -8.20 0.18
C ARG A 310 -15.62 -9.44 -0.36
N GLU A 311 -15.35 -9.53 -1.66
CA GLU A 311 -14.60 -10.65 -2.24
C GLU A 311 -13.22 -10.83 -1.58
N LYS A 312 -12.53 -9.74 -1.22
CA LYS A 312 -11.26 -9.81 -0.48
C LYS A 312 -11.43 -10.43 0.90
N ILE A 313 -12.46 -10.01 1.64
CA ILE A 313 -12.77 -10.57 2.97
C ILE A 313 -13.18 -12.05 2.83
N MET A 314 -14.03 -12.39 1.86
CA MET A 314 -14.41 -13.79 1.59
C MET A 314 -13.21 -14.65 1.17
N ALA A 315 -12.21 -14.07 0.52
CA ALA A 315 -10.94 -14.74 0.21
C ALA A 315 -10.07 -15.00 1.44
N GLY A 316 -10.33 -14.33 2.57
CA GLY A 316 -9.61 -14.50 3.84
C GLY A 316 -8.89 -13.27 4.36
N ALA A 317 -9.06 -12.10 3.73
CA ALA A 317 -8.50 -10.85 4.25
C ALA A 317 -9.27 -10.39 5.51
N SER A 318 -8.58 -9.68 6.40
CA SER A 318 -9.15 -9.06 7.60
C SER A 318 -9.45 -7.57 7.38
N LEU A 319 -8.64 -6.89 6.60
CA LEU A 319 -8.76 -5.49 6.21
C LEU A 319 -8.52 -5.36 4.70
N VAL A 320 -8.87 -4.22 4.11
CA VAL A 320 -8.61 -3.94 2.70
C VAL A 320 -7.90 -2.61 2.51
N GLN A 321 -7.13 -2.48 1.41
CA GLN A 321 -6.52 -1.21 1.00
C GLN A 321 -6.89 -0.86 -0.43
N LEU A 322 -7.15 0.44 -0.67
CA LEU A 322 -7.51 1.01 -1.98
C LEU A 322 -6.33 1.76 -2.59
N TYR A 323 -6.17 1.68 -3.92
CA TYR A 323 -5.26 2.51 -4.71
C TYR A 323 -5.91 2.89 -6.05
N SER A 324 -5.85 2.03 -7.08
CA SER A 324 -6.39 2.32 -8.41
C SER A 324 -7.89 2.55 -8.39
N GLY A 325 -8.62 1.87 -7.51
CA GLY A 325 -10.05 2.11 -7.32
C GLY A 325 -10.37 3.55 -6.91
N LEU A 326 -9.57 4.15 -6.03
CA LEU A 326 -9.73 5.56 -5.66
C LEU A 326 -9.55 6.49 -6.88
N ILE A 327 -8.60 6.19 -7.78
CA ILE A 327 -8.34 6.97 -8.98
C ILE A 327 -9.51 6.87 -9.98
N TYR A 328 -10.13 5.71 -10.12
CA TYR A 328 -11.23 5.50 -11.06
C TYR A 328 -12.61 5.88 -10.51
N ARG A 329 -12.84 5.70 -9.21
CA ARG A 329 -14.15 5.86 -8.57
C ARG A 329 -14.23 7.06 -7.63
N GLY A 330 -13.10 7.69 -7.30
CA GLY A 330 -13.02 8.83 -6.40
C GLY A 330 -13.23 8.46 -4.92
N PRO A 331 -13.31 9.48 -4.04
CA PRO A 331 -13.34 9.30 -2.59
C PRO A 331 -14.60 8.59 -2.08
N GLY A 332 -15.70 8.63 -2.82
CA GLY A 332 -16.93 7.90 -2.46
C GLY A 332 -16.74 6.39 -2.31
N LEU A 333 -15.72 5.82 -2.97
CA LEU A 333 -15.40 4.40 -2.88
C LEU A 333 -15.02 3.97 -1.45
N VAL A 334 -14.43 4.87 -0.65
CA VAL A 334 -14.03 4.56 0.74
C VAL A 334 -15.26 4.22 1.57
N SER A 335 -16.26 5.11 1.55
CA SER A 335 -17.51 4.90 2.29
C SER A 335 -18.36 3.76 1.71
N GLU A 336 -18.34 3.55 0.37
CA GLU A 336 -19.00 2.41 -0.28
C GLU A 336 -18.41 1.09 0.22
N CYS A 337 -17.09 0.95 0.23
CA CYS A 337 -16.42 -0.24 0.73
C CYS A 337 -16.67 -0.46 2.23
N ALA A 338 -16.53 0.59 3.06
CA ALA A 338 -16.75 0.48 4.50
C ALA A 338 -18.21 0.04 4.81
N LYS A 339 -19.19 0.59 4.11
CA LYS A 339 -20.60 0.17 4.23
C LYS A 339 -20.78 -1.30 3.83
N ALA A 340 -20.21 -1.69 2.68
CA ALA A 340 -20.34 -3.06 2.18
C ALA A 340 -19.70 -4.11 3.10
N LEU A 341 -18.63 -3.77 3.81
CA LEU A 341 -17.96 -4.67 4.74
C LEU A 341 -18.66 -4.81 6.09
N ARG A 342 -19.50 -3.85 6.46
CA ARG A 342 -20.30 -3.90 7.68
C ARG A 342 -21.58 -4.74 7.53
N GLU A 343 -22.12 -4.80 6.31
CA GLU A 343 -23.32 -5.58 6.01
C GLU A 343 -22.94 -7.07 5.89
N PRO A 344 -23.62 -7.99 6.59
CA PRO A 344 -23.33 -9.43 6.56
C PRO A 344 -23.52 -10.07 5.19
#